data_5a131c4c651069f31ab4b0fc723b7cf6
#
_entry.id   5a131c4c651069f31ab4b0fc723b7cf6
#
_cell.length_a   1.000
_cell.length_b   1.000
_cell.length_c   1.000
_cell.angle_alpha   90.00
_cell.angle_beta   90.00
_cell.angle_gamma   90.00
#
_symmetry.space_group_name_H-M   'P 1'
#
loop_
_entity.id
_entity.type
_entity.pdbx_description
1 polymer ?
#
loop_
_entity_poly.entity_id
_entity_poly.type
_entity_poly.pdbx_seq_one_letter_code
_entity_poly.pdbx_strand_id
1 'polypeptide(L)'
;MLRQGEAMSNIRANLLLVDDQSLILTCLSELLSDNGYGVRCARDGFFALAEIRKEIPDLIVSDLNMPGMSGFELLSVVRRRFPSIPVIAMSSQFSGGELPPGVAADAFYEKGVNPGFLLEMLEDITNLKTSRLVDQRRLSVPIWIPTNGHDPGGEPYVMVICSECLRTFPQILGGGSGPIHHTDCLHCHNPIQYAIVHSSVAA
;
A
#
# COMPACT_ATOMS: atom_id res chain seq x y z
N MET A 1 -21.02 34.63 -30.91
CA MET A 1 -20.84 34.28 -29.47
C MET A 1 -21.14 32.78 -29.34
N LEU A 2 -20.12 31.98 -29.49
CA LEU A 2 -20.20 30.52 -29.32
C LEU A 2 -19.78 30.23 -27.88
N ARG A 3 -20.71 29.73 -27.09
CA ARG A 3 -20.42 29.19 -25.75
C ARG A 3 -19.63 27.91 -25.93
N GLN A 4 -18.36 27.94 -25.54
CA GLN A 4 -17.61 26.72 -25.32
C GLN A 4 -18.26 26.00 -24.14
N GLY A 5 -18.98 24.92 -24.45
CA GLY A 5 -19.42 23.97 -23.42
C GLY A 5 -18.18 23.24 -22.94
N GLU A 6 -17.75 23.53 -21.70
CA GLU A 6 -16.83 22.68 -20.95
C GLU A 6 -17.49 21.31 -20.85
N ALA A 7 -16.97 20.34 -21.59
CA ALA A 7 -17.29 18.95 -21.37
C ALA A 7 -16.81 18.61 -19.94
N MET A 8 -17.73 18.56 -18.98
CA MET A 8 -17.47 17.92 -17.70
C MET A 8 -17.11 16.47 -18.00
N SER A 9 -15.81 16.19 -18.08
CA SER A 9 -15.32 14.82 -18.18
C SER A 9 -15.81 14.12 -16.91
N ASN A 10 -16.70 13.15 -17.07
CA ASN A 10 -17.22 12.38 -15.96
C ASN A 10 -16.09 11.49 -15.45
N ILE A 11 -15.37 11.96 -14.42
CA ILE A 11 -14.26 11.22 -13.80
C ILE A 11 -14.86 9.94 -13.19
N ARG A 12 -14.37 8.78 -13.61
CA ARG A 12 -14.81 7.45 -13.13
C ARG A 12 -14.50 7.26 -11.65
N ALA A 13 -13.27 7.59 -11.25
CA ALA A 13 -12.77 7.53 -9.88
C ALA A 13 -11.48 8.34 -9.74
N ASN A 14 -11.17 8.81 -8.53
CA ASN A 14 -9.92 9.47 -8.17
C ASN A 14 -8.92 8.45 -7.65
N LEU A 15 -7.84 8.23 -8.36
CA LEU A 15 -6.80 7.27 -8.05
C LEU A 15 -5.58 7.96 -7.42
N LEU A 16 -4.94 7.27 -6.48
CA LEU A 16 -3.59 7.59 -6.03
C LEU A 16 -2.62 6.53 -6.57
N LEU A 17 -1.75 6.93 -7.49
CA LEU A 17 -0.70 6.09 -8.07
C LEU A 17 0.61 6.34 -7.34
N VAL A 18 1.23 5.28 -6.82
CA VAL A 18 2.45 5.36 -5.99
C VAL A 18 3.54 4.48 -6.58
N ASP A 19 4.67 5.10 -6.96
CA ASP A 19 5.82 4.42 -7.56
C ASP A 19 7.05 5.33 -7.47
N ASP A 20 8.23 4.81 -7.16
CA ASP A 20 9.46 5.62 -7.09
C ASP A 20 10.04 5.94 -8.49
N GLN A 21 9.64 5.18 -9.50
CA GLN A 21 10.08 5.36 -10.87
C GLN A 21 9.21 6.38 -11.61
N SER A 22 9.76 7.57 -11.87
CA SER A 22 9.04 8.65 -12.56
C SER A 22 8.51 8.25 -13.94
N LEU A 23 9.20 7.36 -14.64
CA LEU A 23 8.73 6.85 -15.93
C LEU A 23 7.43 6.06 -15.78
N ILE A 24 7.35 5.19 -14.79
CA ILE A 24 6.14 4.40 -14.49
C ILE A 24 4.99 5.33 -14.11
N LEU A 25 5.24 6.31 -13.22
CA LEU A 25 4.23 7.30 -12.85
C LEU A 25 3.70 8.05 -14.08
N THR A 26 4.59 8.50 -14.97
CA THR A 26 4.18 9.23 -16.19
C THR A 26 3.34 8.33 -17.09
N CYS A 27 3.86 7.15 -17.48
CA CYS A 27 3.17 6.27 -18.43
C CYS A 27 1.81 5.78 -17.88
N LEU A 28 1.76 5.35 -16.61
CA LEU A 28 0.51 4.87 -16.04
C LEU A 28 -0.48 6.00 -15.78
N SER A 29 -0.04 7.18 -15.34
CA SER A 29 -0.94 8.30 -15.13
C SER A 29 -1.58 8.80 -16.44
N GLU A 30 -0.83 8.85 -17.54
CA GLU A 30 -1.37 9.16 -18.86
C GLU A 30 -2.40 8.12 -19.29
N LEU A 31 -2.03 6.82 -19.23
CA LEU A 31 -2.93 5.73 -19.59
C LEU A 31 -4.24 5.78 -18.78
N LEU A 32 -4.15 5.95 -17.47
CA LEU A 32 -5.32 5.97 -16.59
C LEU A 32 -6.18 7.21 -16.83
N SER A 33 -5.55 8.37 -17.05
CA SER A 33 -6.26 9.62 -17.38
C SER A 33 -7.01 9.52 -18.70
N ASP A 34 -6.40 8.92 -19.72
CA ASP A 34 -7.02 8.68 -21.03
C ASP A 34 -8.24 7.73 -20.93
N ASN A 35 -8.27 6.88 -19.88
CA ASN A 35 -9.38 6.00 -19.57
C ASN A 35 -10.40 6.60 -18.58
N GLY A 36 -10.31 7.91 -18.30
CA GLY A 36 -11.30 8.67 -17.55
C GLY A 36 -11.11 8.64 -16.02
N TYR A 37 -9.94 8.26 -15.51
CA TYR A 37 -9.62 8.34 -14.09
C TYR A 37 -8.96 9.69 -13.76
N GLY A 38 -9.28 10.25 -12.59
CA GLY A 38 -8.51 11.35 -12.01
C GLY A 38 -7.29 10.79 -11.28
N VAL A 39 -6.07 11.12 -11.72
CA VAL A 39 -4.86 10.50 -11.17
C VAL A 39 -4.01 11.51 -10.42
N ARG A 40 -3.70 11.19 -9.16
CA ARG A 40 -2.66 11.86 -8.37
C ARG A 40 -1.49 10.90 -8.19
N CYS A 41 -0.26 11.43 -8.21
CA CYS A 41 0.95 10.61 -8.14
C CYS A 41 1.73 10.91 -6.86
N ALA A 42 2.34 9.87 -6.30
CA ALA A 42 3.30 9.96 -5.19
C ALA A 42 4.50 9.06 -5.49
N ARG A 43 5.70 9.45 -5.07
CA ARG A 43 6.95 8.73 -5.38
C ARG A 43 7.47 7.88 -4.22
N ASP A 44 6.79 7.84 -3.11
CA ASP A 44 7.02 6.94 -1.98
C ASP A 44 5.81 6.93 -1.04
N GLY A 45 5.86 6.06 -0.02
CA GLY A 45 4.76 5.94 0.92
C GLY A 45 4.51 7.19 1.78
N PHE A 46 5.54 8.01 2.08
CA PHE A 46 5.35 9.25 2.85
C PHE A 46 4.62 10.30 2.04
N PHE A 47 4.98 10.47 0.77
CA PHE A 47 4.26 11.36 -0.14
C PHE A 47 2.83 10.86 -0.36
N ALA A 48 2.62 9.54 -0.49
CA ALA A 48 1.30 8.95 -0.61
C ALA A 48 0.41 9.28 0.60
N LEU A 49 0.92 9.13 1.83
CA LEU A 49 0.19 9.50 3.04
C LEU A 49 -0.12 11.01 3.09
N ALA A 50 0.78 11.86 2.59
CA ALA A 50 0.53 13.29 2.50
C ALA A 50 -0.60 13.60 1.50
N GLU A 51 -0.65 12.91 0.35
CA GLU A 51 -1.74 13.05 -0.62
C GLU A 51 -3.09 12.55 -0.07
N ILE A 52 -3.10 11.41 0.64
CA ILE A 52 -4.31 10.89 1.30
C ILE A 52 -4.87 11.87 2.33
N ARG A 53 -4.00 12.59 3.05
CA ARG A 53 -4.41 13.61 4.02
C ARG A 53 -5.05 14.84 3.38
N LYS A 54 -4.68 15.19 2.16
CA LYS A 54 -5.31 16.29 1.40
C LYS A 54 -6.69 15.88 0.91
N GLU A 55 -6.78 14.70 0.34
CA GLU A 55 -8.01 14.16 -0.24
C GLU A 55 -7.93 12.62 -0.25
N ILE A 56 -8.95 11.98 0.28
CA ILE A 56 -9.05 10.52 0.29
C ILE A 56 -9.34 10.03 -1.13
N PRO A 57 -8.49 9.16 -1.72
CA PRO A 57 -8.73 8.61 -3.04
C PRO A 57 -9.82 7.52 -3.00
N ASP A 58 -10.45 7.28 -4.14
CA ASP A 58 -11.40 6.18 -4.33
C ASP A 58 -10.67 4.82 -4.42
N LEU A 59 -9.39 4.80 -4.88
CA LEU A 59 -8.56 3.61 -5.02
C LEU A 59 -7.08 3.98 -4.98
N ILE A 60 -6.24 3.05 -4.50
CA ILE A 60 -4.78 3.19 -4.51
C ILE A 60 -4.17 2.08 -5.38
N VAL A 61 -3.21 2.47 -6.24
CA VAL A 61 -2.32 1.56 -6.97
C VAL A 61 -0.90 1.85 -6.49
N SER A 62 -0.23 0.89 -5.86
CA SER A 62 1.07 1.13 -5.22
C SER A 62 2.11 0.07 -5.58
N ASP A 63 3.30 0.52 -5.97
CA ASP A 63 4.48 -0.34 -5.94
C ASP A 63 4.74 -0.82 -4.52
N LEU A 64 5.20 -2.07 -4.41
CA LEU A 64 5.62 -2.67 -3.15
C LEU A 64 7.04 -2.27 -2.75
N ASN A 65 7.94 -2.10 -3.73
CA ASN A 65 9.36 -1.94 -3.50
C ASN A 65 9.81 -0.51 -3.82
N MET A 66 9.68 0.37 -2.84
CA MET A 66 10.08 1.77 -2.95
C MET A 66 11.07 2.13 -1.84
N PRO A 67 12.02 3.07 -2.09
CA PRO A 67 12.91 3.58 -1.06
C PRO A 67 12.13 4.41 -0.02
N GLY A 68 12.68 4.51 1.20
CA GLY A 68 12.03 5.21 2.29
C GLY A 68 10.90 4.38 2.89
N MET A 69 9.66 4.81 2.73
CA MET A 69 8.48 4.03 3.12
C MET A 69 8.04 3.15 1.96
N SER A 70 8.21 1.84 2.10
CA SER A 70 7.82 0.85 1.11
C SER A 70 6.29 0.75 0.93
N GLY A 71 5.85 0.14 -0.20
CA GLY A 71 4.44 -0.15 -0.40
C GLY A 71 3.87 -1.11 0.65
N PHE A 72 4.66 -2.07 1.14
CA PHE A 72 4.23 -2.95 2.22
C PHE A 72 3.81 -2.17 3.47
N GLU A 73 4.63 -1.20 3.89
CA GLU A 73 4.36 -0.34 5.03
C GLU A 73 3.16 0.57 4.77
N LEU A 74 3.16 1.25 3.62
CA LEU A 74 2.06 2.12 3.19
C LEU A 74 0.73 1.38 3.22
N LEU A 75 0.64 0.23 2.55
CA LEU A 75 -0.60 -0.52 2.42
C LEU A 75 -1.09 -1.06 3.77
N SER A 76 -0.18 -1.41 4.69
CA SER A 76 -0.55 -1.80 6.05
C SER A 76 -1.19 -0.64 6.82
N VAL A 77 -0.68 0.58 6.66
CA VAL A 77 -1.27 1.79 7.26
C VAL A 77 -2.63 2.10 6.64
N VAL A 78 -2.71 2.07 5.30
CA VAL A 78 -3.96 2.32 4.57
C VAL A 78 -5.04 1.33 5.00
N ARG A 79 -4.73 0.04 5.05
CA ARG A 79 -5.69 -0.99 5.42
C ARG A 79 -6.27 -0.81 6.82
N ARG A 80 -5.46 -0.33 7.76
CA ARG A 80 -5.89 -0.08 9.15
C ARG A 80 -6.69 1.20 9.31
N ARG A 81 -6.27 2.27 8.65
CA ARG A 81 -6.88 3.61 8.82
C ARG A 81 -8.02 3.87 7.85
N PHE A 82 -7.95 3.30 6.66
CA PHE A 82 -8.88 3.52 5.55
C PHE A 82 -9.31 2.18 4.93
N PRO A 83 -9.91 1.24 5.69
CA PRO A 83 -10.21 -0.11 5.21
C PRO A 83 -11.21 -0.14 4.05
N SER A 84 -11.93 0.95 3.81
CA SER A 84 -12.84 1.10 2.69
C SER A 84 -12.15 1.39 1.37
N ILE A 85 -10.91 1.90 1.39
CA ILE A 85 -10.17 2.19 0.16
C ILE A 85 -9.69 0.87 -0.44
N PRO A 86 -10.10 0.52 -1.66
CA PRO A 86 -9.52 -0.60 -2.40
C PRO A 86 -8.06 -0.32 -2.74
N VAL A 87 -7.28 -1.39 -2.82
CA VAL A 87 -5.85 -1.30 -3.09
C VAL A 87 -5.43 -2.34 -4.11
N ILE A 88 -4.73 -1.91 -5.16
CA ILE A 88 -3.97 -2.77 -6.07
C ILE A 88 -2.49 -2.62 -5.71
N ALA A 89 -1.84 -3.71 -5.32
CA ALA A 89 -0.40 -3.76 -5.20
C ALA A 89 0.22 -4.02 -6.58
N MET A 90 1.37 -3.42 -6.87
CA MET A 90 2.13 -3.73 -8.07
C MET A 90 3.60 -3.99 -7.74
N SER A 91 4.25 -4.86 -8.51
CA SER A 91 5.69 -5.14 -8.37
C SER A 91 6.23 -5.81 -9.62
N SER A 92 7.55 -5.65 -9.86
CA SER A 92 8.30 -6.43 -10.84
C SER A 92 9.02 -7.65 -10.25
N GLN A 93 9.04 -7.78 -8.91
CA GLN A 93 9.77 -8.86 -8.22
C GLN A 93 8.90 -10.09 -7.95
N PHE A 94 7.59 -9.95 -8.03
CA PHE A 94 6.64 -11.04 -7.83
C PHE A 94 5.93 -11.35 -9.15
N SER A 95 5.89 -12.62 -9.53
CA SER A 95 5.27 -13.09 -10.76
C SER A 95 4.17 -14.11 -10.47
N GLY A 96 3.29 -14.33 -11.46
CA GLY A 96 2.21 -15.32 -11.35
C GLY A 96 0.89 -14.77 -10.83
N GLY A 97 0.73 -13.47 -10.66
CA GLY A 97 -0.55 -12.84 -10.31
C GLY A 97 -1.02 -13.09 -8.88
N GLU A 98 -0.26 -13.82 -8.06
CA GLU A 98 -0.61 -14.07 -6.66
C GLU A 98 -0.03 -13.00 -5.75
N LEU A 99 -0.88 -12.53 -4.83
CA LEU A 99 -0.47 -11.59 -3.78
C LEU A 99 0.57 -12.25 -2.86
N PRO A 100 1.71 -11.59 -2.63
CA PRO A 100 2.65 -12.07 -1.61
C PRO A 100 1.96 -12.18 -0.24
N PRO A 101 2.27 -13.21 0.57
CA PRO A 101 1.66 -13.40 1.88
C PRO A 101 1.77 -12.16 2.76
N GLY A 102 0.67 -11.75 3.39
CA GLY A 102 0.63 -10.61 4.31
C GLY A 102 0.53 -9.24 3.64
N VAL A 103 0.49 -9.15 2.31
CA VAL A 103 0.28 -7.87 1.61
C VAL A 103 -1.18 -7.43 1.73
N ALA A 104 -1.36 -6.19 2.14
CA ALA A 104 -2.67 -5.60 2.41
C ALA A 104 -3.36 -5.06 1.14
N ALA A 105 -3.46 -5.86 0.09
CA ALA A 105 -4.07 -5.45 -1.17
C ALA A 105 -5.29 -6.31 -1.54
N ASP A 106 -6.12 -5.81 -2.41
CA ASP A 106 -7.32 -6.49 -2.93
C ASP A 106 -7.01 -7.19 -4.26
N ALA A 107 -6.01 -6.69 -5.00
CA ALA A 107 -5.50 -7.31 -6.22
C ALA A 107 -4.01 -7.03 -6.38
N PHE A 108 -3.39 -7.78 -7.29
CA PHE A 108 -1.96 -7.65 -7.59
C PHE A 108 -1.75 -7.52 -9.10
N TYR A 109 -1.00 -6.50 -9.49
CA TYR A 109 -0.58 -6.26 -10.86
C TYR A 109 0.93 -6.47 -11.01
N GLU A 110 1.34 -7.38 -11.86
CA GLU A 110 2.74 -7.62 -12.21
C GLU A 110 3.20 -6.51 -13.17
N LYS A 111 4.21 -5.73 -12.79
CA LYS A 111 4.78 -4.69 -13.64
C LYS A 111 5.45 -5.32 -14.87
N GLY A 112 5.26 -4.70 -16.03
CA GLY A 112 5.83 -5.17 -17.29
C GLY A 112 4.91 -6.10 -18.10
N VAL A 113 3.78 -6.53 -17.55
CA VAL A 113 2.72 -7.18 -18.32
C VAL A 113 1.82 -6.13 -19.00
N ASN A 114 0.90 -6.60 -19.87
CA ASN A 114 -0.01 -5.71 -20.59
C ASN A 114 -0.78 -4.77 -19.64
N PRO A 115 -0.66 -3.43 -19.79
CA PRO A 115 -1.38 -2.48 -18.94
C PRO A 115 -2.92 -2.61 -19.01
N GLY A 116 -3.46 -3.25 -20.03
CA GLY A 116 -4.88 -3.57 -20.13
C GLY A 116 -5.39 -4.39 -18.94
N PHE A 117 -4.57 -5.28 -18.38
CA PHE A 117 -4.95 -6.02 -17.18
C PHE A 117 -5.11 -5.12 -15.95
N LEU A 118 -4.32 -4.05 -15.84
CA LEU A 118 -4.51 -3.08 -14.76
C LEU A 118 -5.87 -2.37 -14.91
N LEU A 119 -6.26 -2.01 -16.14
CA LEU A 119 -7.57 -1.39 -16.41
C LEU A 119 -8.72 -2.34 -16.08
N GLU A 120 -8.62 -3.61 -16.44
CA GLU A 120 -9.62 -4.64 -16.10
C GLU A 120 -9.75 -4.78 -14.56
N MET A 121 -8.63 -4.87 -13.83
CA MET A 121 -8.63 -4.92 -12.36
C MET A 121 -9.29 -3.69 -11.72
N LEU A 122 -9.03 -2.50 -12.28
CA LEU A 122 -9.63 -1.25 -11.81
C LEU A 122 -11.14 -1.25 -12.03
N GLU A 123 -11.62 -1.72 -13.18
CA GLU A 123 -13.06 -1.82 -13.46
C GLU A 123 -13.74 -2.83 -12.52
N ASP A 124 -13.14 -3.99 -12.31
CA ASP A 124 -13.66 -5.02 -11.39
C ASP A 124 -13.77 -4.49 -9.96
N ILE A 125 -12.71 -3.85 -9.46
CA ILE A 125 -12.66 -3.33 -8.09
C ILE A 125 -13.64 -2.18 -7.88
N THR A 126 -13.78 -1.27 -8.85
CA THR A 126 -14.72 -0.15 -8.75
C THR A 126 -16.18 -0.60 -8.84
N ASN A 127 -16.46 -1.70 -9.52
CA ASN A 127 -17.81 -2.28 -9.63
C ASN A 127 -18.21 -3.14 -8.41
N LEU A 128 -17.25 -3.63 -7.62
CA LEU A 128 -17.52 -4.41 -6.42
C LEU A 128 -18.11 -3.52 -5.32
N LYS A 129 -19.37 -3.75 -4.95
CA LYS A 129 -20.02 -3.06 -3.81
C LYS A 129 -19.30 -3.40 -2.51
N THR A 130 -18.55 -2.46 -2.00
CA THR A 130 -17.50 -2.54 -0.96
C THR A 130 -18.00 -2.92 0.46
N SER A 131 -19.32 -2.99 0.73
CA SER A 131 -19.84 -2.95 2.10
C SER A 131 -19.64 -4.20 2.96
N ARG A 132 -19.36 -5.37 2.38
CA ARG A 132 -19.19 -6.62 3.15
C ARG A 132 -17.75 -7.00 3.49
N LEU A 133 -16.76 -6.35 2.91
CA LEU A 133 -15.35 -6.71 3.06
C LEU A 133 -14.58 -5.83 4.06
N VAL A 134 -15.16 -4.72 4.51
CA VAL A 134 -14.47 -3.71 5.32
C VAL A 134 -14.02 -4.25 6.68
N ASP A 135 -14.87 -5.00 7.37
CA ASP A 135 -14.52 -5.52 8.70
C ASP A 135 -13.51 -6.67 8.64
N GLN A 136 -13.58 -7.52 7.63
CA GLN A 136 -12.60 -8.59 7.42
C GLN A 136 -11.21 -8.03 7.04
N ARG A 137 -11.17 -6.92 6.32
CA ARG A 137 -9.93 -6.26 5.91
C ARG A 137 -9.12 -5.71 7.08
N ARG A 138 -9.75 -5.29 8.18
CA ARG A 138 -9.08 -4.73 9.35
C ARG A 138 -8.29 -5.74 10.18
N LEU A 139 -8.73 -6.99 10.24
CA LEU A 139 -8.28 -7.95 11.26
C LEU A 139 -7.15 -8.88 10.81
N SER A 140 -6.89 -8.99 9.51
CA SER A 140 -6.04 -10.06 8.96
C SER A 140 -4.66 -9.62 8.45
N VAL A 141 -4.29 -8.34 8.55
CA VAL A 141 -3.06 -7.85 7.93
C VAL A 141 -2.04 -7.42 8.99
N PRO A 142 -0.82 -7.97 8.94
CA PRO A 142 0.27 -7.56 9.82
C PRO A 142 0.69 -6.10 9.52
N ILE A 143 1.28 -5.44 10.52
CA ILE A 143 1.99 -4.18 10.29
C ILE A 143 3.32 -4.53 9.63
N TRP A 144 3.62 -3.97 8.47
CA TRP A 144 4.92 -4.10 7.85
C TRP A 144 5.89 -3.06 8.42
N ILE A 145 7.05 -3.51 8.89
CA ILE A 145 8.02 -2.67 9.60
C ILE A 145 9.42 -2.94 9.02
N PRO A 146 10.20 -1.89 8.70
CA PRO A 146 11.60 -2.07 8.32
C PRO A 146 12.44 -2.50 9.52
N THR A 147 13.55 -3.19 9.27
CA THR A 147 14.57 -3.44 10.30
C THR A 147 15.24 -2.13 10.71
N ASN A 148 15.38 -1.90 12.03
CA ASN A 148 15.97 -0.67 12.56
C ASN A 148 17.47 -0.77 12.89
N GLY A 149 18.08 -1.96 12.75
CA GLY A 149 19.48 -2.21 13.08
C GLY A 149 19.62 -3.23 14.21
N HIS A 150 20.69 -3.09 15.02
CA HIS A 150 21.01 -3.99 16.11
C HIS A 150 20.99 -3.22 17.44
N ASP A 151 20.58 -3.87 18.49
CA ASP A 151 20.65 -3.35 19.85
C ASP A 151 22.10 -3.33 20.38
N PRO A 152 22.37 -2.81 21.57
CA PRO A 152 23.71 -2.84 22.18
C PRO A 152 24.29 -4.26 22.40
N GLY A 153 23.43 -5.29 22.43
CA GLY A 153 23.80 -6.71 22.51
C GLY A 153 24.10 -7.35 21.16
N GLY A 154 23.88 -6.62 20.05
CA GLY A 154 24.06 -7.10 18.69
C GLY A 154 22.87 -7.86 18.12
N GLU A 155 21.73 -7.88 18.83
CA GLU A 155 20.50 -8.53 18.36
C GLU A 155 19.72 -7.58 17.43
N PRO A 156 19.19 -8.08 16.30
CA PRO A 156 18.37 -7.27 15.40
C PRO A 156 17.04 -6.89 16.07
N TYR A 157 16.62 -5.66 15.90
CA TYR A 157 15.35 -5.18 16.44
C TYR A 157 14.55 -4.36 15.43
N VAL A 158 13.27 -4.21 15.71
CA VAL A 158 12.34 -3.34 14.99
C VAL A 158 11.60 -2.41 15.96
N MET A 159 11.21 -1.25 15.48
CA MET A 159 10.35 -0.32 16.23
C MET A 159 8.89 -0.59 15.86
N VAL A 160 8.18 -1.26 16.75
CA VAL A 160 6.75 -1.56 16.56
C VAL A 160 5.91 -0.35 16.97
N ILE A 161 4.97 0.05 16.11
CA ILE A 161 3.97 1.08 16.41
C ILE A 161 2.65 0.38 16.73
N CYS A 162 2.13 0.59 17.93
CA CYS A 162 0.81 0.09 18.28
C CYS A 162 -0.28 0.91 17.58
N SER A 163 -1.16 0.25 16.83
CA SER A 163 -2.28 0.92 16.13
C SER A 163 -3.35 1.47 17.09
N GLU A 164 -3.44 0.92 18.30
CA GLU A 164 -4.45 1.30 19.27
C GLU A 164 -4.04 2.52 20.11
N CYS A 165 -2.86 2.46 20.75
CA CYS A 165 -2.40 3.54 21.60
C CYS A 165 -1.42 4.51 20.94
N LEU A 166 -1.01 4.24 19.69
CA LEU A 166 -0.10 5.02 18.84
C LEU A 166 1.30 5.22 19.45
N ARG A 167 1.69 4.39 20.40
CA ARG A 167 3.03 4.40 21.02
C ARG A 167 3.94 3.41 20.29
N THR A 168 5.21 3.76 20.25
CA THR A 168 6.27 2.91 19.70
C THR A 168 7.05 2.23 20.81
N PHE A 169 7.55 1.03 20.54
CA PHE A 169 8.45 0.29 21.43
C PHE A 169 9.37 -0.60 20.61
N PRO A 170 10.59 -0.87 21.11
CA PRO A 170 11.51 -1.79 20.45
C PRO A 170 11.06 -3.24 20.68
N GLN A 171 11.16 -4.05 19.63
CA GLN A 171 10.95 -5.49 19.67
C GLN A 171 12.17 -6.20 19.11
N ILE A 172 12.82 -7.03 19.93
CA ILE A 172 13.93 -7.87 19.47
C ILE A 172 13.36 -8.96 18.57
N LEU A 173 14.04 -9.20 17.45
CA LEU A 173 13.67 -10.24 16.52
C LEU A 173 14.15 -11.58 17.04
N GLY A 174 13.29 -12.29 17.76
CA GLY A 174 13.53 -13.68 18.14
C GLY A 174 13.50 -14.59 16.92
N GLY A 175 14.20 -15.73 16.99
CA GLY A 175 14.37 -16.69 15.88
C GLY A 175 13.10 -17.43 15.39
N GLY A 176 11.97 -16.77 15.35
CA GLY A 176 10.73 -17.31 14.76
C GLY A 176 10.87 -17.45 13.24
N SER A 177 10.50 -18.61 12.70
CA SER A 177 10.72 -19.01 11.30
C SER A 177 9.60 -18.61 10.33
N GLY A 178 8.66 -17.75 10.74
CA GLY A 178 7.52 -17.35 9.89
C GLY A 178 7.62 -15.91 9.39
N PRO A 179 6.93 -15.57 8.28
CA PRO A 179 6.90 -14.22 7.74
C PRO A 179 6.11 -13.23 8.62
N ILE A 180 5.26 -13.74 9.51
CA ILE A 180 4.43 -12.93 10.41
C ILE A 180 4.82 -13.21 11.86
N HIS A 181 5.12 -12.15 12.57
CA HIS A 181 5.49 -12.16 13.98
C HIS A 181 4.34 -11.66 14.86
N HIS A 182 4.33 -12.06 16.12
CA HIS A 182 3.33 -11.67 17.11
C HIS A 182 4.01 -11.07 18.32
N THR A 183 3.46 -9.98 18.85
CA THR A 183 3.86 -9.38 20.12
C THR A 183 2.68 -8.66 20.76
N ASP A 184 2.79 -8.38 22.05
CA ASP A 184 1.83 -7.54 22.77
C ASP A 184 2.42 -6.14 22.96
N CYS A 185 1.57 -5.11 22.84
CA CYS A 185 1.98 -3.74 23.09
C CYS A 185 2.45 -3.57 24.54
N LEU A 186 3.65 -3.07 24.75
CA LEU A 186 4.19 -2.83 26.10
C LEU A 186 3.40 -1.77 26.90
N HIS A 187 2.53 -1.00 26.24
CA HIS A 187 1.81 0.11 26.88
C HIS A 187 0.32 -0.17 27.14
N CYS A 188 -0.36 -0.88 26.22
CA CYS A 188 -1.79 -1.13 26.33
C CYS A 188 -2.15 -2.62 26.24
N HIS A 189 -1.16 -3.50 26.13
CA HIS A 189 -1.28 -4.96 26.05
C HIS A 189 -2.14 -5.48 24.90
N ASN A 190 -2.41 -4.68 23.90
CA ASN A 190 -3.10 -5.14 22.69
C ASN A 190 -2.17 -6.04 21.86
N PRO A 191 -2.67 -7.17 21.35
CA PRO A 191 -1.90 -8.05 20.49
C PRO A 191 -1.64 -7.37 19.13
N ILE A 192 -0.41 -7.50 18.65
CA ILE A 192 0.06 -6.92 17.40
C ILE A 192 0.65 -8.03 16.53
N GLN A 193 0.20 -8.09 15.28
CA GLN A 193 0.84 -8.89 14.26
C GLN A 193 1.70 -7.95 13.39
N TYR A 194 2.95 -8.33 13.16
CA TYR A 194 3.85 -7.55 12.29
C TYR A 194 4.64 -8.47 11.37
N ALA A 195 5.07 -7.93 10.24
CA ALA A 195 5.96 -8.56 9.29
C ALA A 195 7.15 -7.63 9.01
N ILE A 196 8.28 -8.22 8.67
CA ILE A 196 9.50 -7.45 8.45
C ILE A 196 9.69 -7.21 6.96
N VAL A 197 9.86 -5.94 6.60
CA VAL A 197 10.30 -5.58 5.25
C VAL A 197 11.80 -5.89 5.17
N HIS A 198 12.15 -6.93 4.45
CA HIS A 198 13.54 -7.15 4.08
C HIS A 198 13.85 -6.15 2.97
N SER A 199 14.58 -5.09 3.29
CA SER A 199 15.12 -4.20 2.29
C SER A 199 16.04 -5.04 1.39
N SER A 200 15.56 -5.35 0.19
CA SER A 200 16.43 -5.71 -0.91
C SER A 200 17.18 -4.43 -1.29
N VAL A 201 18.19 -4.07 -0.48
CA VAL A 201 19.18 -3.09 -0.92
C VAL A 201 19.84 -3.72 -2.13
N ALA A 202 19.52 -3.19 -3.30
CA ALA A 202 20.21 -3.52 -4.52
C ALA A 202 21.71 -3.35 -4.28
N ALA A 203 22.44 -4.43 -4.50
CA ALA A 203 23.87 -4.38 -4.66
C ALA A 203 24.21 -3.70 -5.99
#